data_2c92940adca60a45f716385372516fc8
#
_entry.id   2c92940adca60a45f716385372516fc8
#
_cell.length_a   1.000
_cell.length_b   1.000
_cell.length_c   1.000
_cell.angle_alpha   90.00
_cell.angle_beta   90.00
_cell.angle_gamma   90.00
#
_symmetry.space_group_name_H-M   'P 1'
#
loop_
_entity.id
_entity.type
_entity.pdbx_description
1 polymer ?
#
loop_
_entity_poly.entity_id
_entity_poly.type
_entity_poly.pdbx_seq_one_letter_code
_entity_poly.pdbx_strand_id
1 'polypeptide(L)'
;MGHFEPLRHYAEVQLLIEPLPRGAGIQLASNVPTDALDLNWQRLIFTHLLEREHAGVLTGSPLTDVKFTLVAGRAHLKHTEGGDFRQATYRAVRQGLMLAKSQLLEPWYAFRLEVPVENLGRAMTDIQRMEGSFDPPESGAETATLTGFAPVSTMRSYPMEVVSYTRGRGHLSLTLDGYRPCHNAQEAVSYTHLRAHETTLP
;
A
#
# COMPACT_ATOMS: atom_id res chain seq x y z
N MET A 1 -0.35 15.59 14.88
CA MET A 1 0.62 16.63 15.29
C MET A 1 1.90 15.96 15.75
N GLY A 2 3.07 16.42 15.33
CA GLY A 2 4.38 15.97 15.81
C GLY A 2 5.09 17.12 16.51
N HIS A 3 5.60 16.86 17.70
CA HIS A 3 6.31 17.84 18.52
C HIS A 3 7.66 17.23 18.94
N PHE A 4 8.71 18.04 18.90
CA PHE A 4 10.06 17.66 19.30
C PHE A 4 10.66 18.77 20.13
N GLU A 5 10.88 18.54 21.42
CA GLU A 5 11.37 19.52 22.40
C GLU A 5 12.24 18.86 23.48
N PRO A 6 13.40 18.29 23.13
CA PRO A 6 14.38 17.88 24.15
C PRO A 6 15.31 19.05 24.48
N LEU A 7 15.36 19.48 25.73
CA LEU A 7 16.27 20.48 26.29
C LEU A 7 16.30 21.80 25.50
N ARG A 8 17.17 21.96 24.50
CA ARG A 8 17.36 23.21 23.73
C ARG A 8 16.90 23.10 22.29
N HIS A 9 16.04 22.14 21.97
CA HIS A 9 15.52 21.89 20.62
C HIS A 9 14.01 22.10 20.62
N TYR A 10 13.48 22.67 19.55
CA TYR A 10 12.04 22.86 19.42
C TYR A 10 11.60 22.79 17.96
N ALA A 11 10.66 21.94 17.64
CA ALA A 11 9.91 21.99 16.39
C ALA A 11 8.50 21.41 16.56
N GLU A 12 7.53 22.04 15.93
CA GLU A 12 6.16 21.56 15.84
C GLU A 12 5.73 21.44 14.40
N VAL A 13 5.09 20.31 14.04
CA VAL A 13 4.53 20.03 12.72
C VAL A 13 3.13 19.48 12.88
N GLN A 14 2.15 20.09 12.23
CA GLN A 14 0.79 19.57 12.13
C GLN A 14 0.47 19.23 10.68
N LEU A 15 0.13 17.99 10.45
CA LEU A 15 -0.22 17.46 9.13
C LEU A 15 -1.69 17.02 9.11
N LEU A 16 -2.39 17.37 8.05
CA LEU A 16 -3.59 16.69 7.61
C LEU A 16 -3.18 15.58 6.64
N ILE A 17 -3.66 14.36 6.87
CA ILE A 17 -3.38 13.19 6.03
C ILE A 17 -4.70 12.77 5.40
N GLU A 18 -4.78 12.79 4.07
CA GLU A 18 -5.97 12.51 3.30
C GLU A 18 -5.70 11.37 2.32
N PRO A 19 -6.66 10.44 2.12
CA PRO A 19 -6.51 9.40 1.11
C PRO A 19 -6.62 10.00 -0.29
N LEU A 20 -5.90 9.42 -1.23
CA LEU A 20 -5.97 9.73 -2.65
C LEU A 20 -6.51 8.53 -3.45
N PRO A 21 -6.95 8.76 -4.70
CA PRO A 21 -7.27 7.69 -5.61
C PRO A 21 -6.07 6.73 -5.79
N ARG A 22 -6.37 5.46 -6.05
CA ARG A 22 -5.37 4.41 -6.24
C ARG A 22 -4.37 4.77 -7.35
N GLY A 23 -3.09 4.59 -7.05
CA GLY A 23 -2.00 4.90 -7.98
C GLY A 23 -1.58 6.38 -8.01
N ALA A 24 -2.18 7.24 -7.17
CA ALA A 24 -1.83 8.65 -7.09
C ALA A 24 -0.51 8.92 -6.34
N GLY A 25 -0.01 7.93 -5.60
CA GLY A 25 1.23 8.03 -4.84
C GLY A 25 1.16 9.03 -3.68
N ILE A 26 2.29 9.66 -3.38
CA ILE A 26 2.40 10.66 -2.31
C ILE A 26 2.28 12.06 -2.89
N GLN A 27 1.38 12.86 -2.35
CA GLN A 27 1.23 14.27 -2.72
C GLN A 27 1.44 15.18 -1.51
N LEU A 28 1.97 16.37 -1.75
CA LEU A 28 2.28 17.35 -0.72
C LEU A 28 1.58 18.68 -0.99
N ALA A 29 1.12 19.34 0.07
CA ALA A 29 0.57 20.69 0.03
C ALA A 29 0.89 21.45 1.33
N SER A 30 0.84 22.78 1.29
CA SER A 30 0.90 23.62 2.47
C SER A 30 -0.22 24.65 2.46
N ASN A 31 -0.87 24.80 3.60
CA ASN A 31 -1.82 25.87 3.90
C ASN A 31 -1.22 26.88 4.90
N VAL A 32 0.08 26.76 5.21
CA VAL A 32 0.74 27.60 6.20
C VAL A 32 1.33 28.82 5.49
N PRO A 33 0.94 30.04 5.88
CA PRO A 33 1.53 31.24 5.34
C PRO A 33 2.99 31.41 5.79
N THR A 34 3.79 32.10 4.99
CA THR A 34 5.24 32.23 5.19
C THR A 34 5.64 33.08 6.40
N ASP A 35 4.75 33.92 6.88
CA ASP A 35 4.92 34.70 8.11
C ASP A 35 4.67 33.85 9.38
N ALA A 36 3.87 32.80 9.29
CA ALA A 36 3.65 31.85 10.40
C ALA A 36 4.79 30.80 10.48
N LEU A 37 5.27 30.32 9.34
CA LEU A 37 6.44 29.44 9.25
C LEU A 37 7.21 29.74 7.96
N ASP A 38 8.48 30.12 8.12
CA ASP A 38 9.37 30.44 6.98
C ASP A 38 9.36 29.34 5.92
N LEU A 39 9.42 29.75 4.65
CA LEU A 39 9.33 28.85 3.51
C LEU A 39 10.43 27.78 3.48
N ASN A 40 11.62 28.08 4.01
CA ASN A 40 12.71 27.11 4.07
C ASN A 40 12.38 25.97 5.05
N TRP A 41 11.72 26.27 6.17
CA TRP A 41 11.24 25.26 7.09
C TRP A 41 10.11 24.40 6.49
N GLN A 42 9.20 25.02 5.73
CA GLN A 42 8.16 24.29 5.02
C GLN A 42 8.76 23.31 3.98
N ARG A 43 9.73 23.80 3.19
CA ARG A 43 10.46 22.94 2.22
C ARG A 43 11.23 21.82 2.88
N LEU A 44 11.84 22.09 4.04
CA LEU A 44 12.56 21.07 4.80
C LEU A 44 11.61 19.98 5.33
N ILE A 45 10.43 20.35 5.82
CA ILE A 45 9.38 19.39 6.22
C ILE A 45 9.00 18.51 5.00
N PHE A 46 8.80 19.08 3.83
CA PHE A 46 8.50 18.32 2.61
C PHE A 46 9.64 17.39 2.20
N THR A 47 10.90 17.84 2.33
CA THR A 47 12.05 16.96 2.14
C THR A 47 11.99 15.76 3.07
N HIS A 48 11.69 15.96 4.35
CA HIS A 48 11.58 14.86 5.32
C HIS A 48 10.39 13.94 5.07
N LEU A 49 9.31 14.43 4.45
CA LEU A 49 8.19 13.58 4.02
C LEU A 49 8.55 12.68 2.82
N LEU A 50 9.50 13.10 1.96
CA LEU A 50 9.87 12.38 0.75
C LEU A 50 11.19 11.60 0.86
N GLU A 51 12.05 11.89 1.85
CA GLU A 51 13.40 11.28 1.94
C GLU A 51 13.39 9.79 2.28
N ARG A 52 12.25 9.25 2.70
CA ARG A 52 12.08 7.83 2.99
C ARG A 52 10.64 7.37 2.76
N GLU A 53 10.47 6.09 2.56
CA GLU A 53 9.17 5.43 2.62
C GLU A 53 8.63 5.41 4.05
N HIS A 54 7.38 5.84 4.23
CA HIS A 54 6.71 5.77 5.52
C HIS A 54 6.05 4.40 5.69
N ALA A 55 6.38 3.73 6.77
CA ALA A 55 5.78 2.44 7.09
C ALA A 55 4.35 2.60 7.60
N GLY A 56 3.43 1.85 7.00
CA GLY A 56 2.06 1.72 7.47
C GLY A 56 1.97 1.00 8.82
N VAL A 57 0.92 1.28 9.58
CA VAL A 57 0.77 0.79 10.96
C VAL A 57 0.26 -0.64 11.07
N LEU A 58 -0.26 -1.23 9.98
CA LEU A 58 -0.82 -2.58 9.99
C LEU A 58 0.26 -3.66 9.89
N THR A 59 1.13 -3.56 8.89
CA THR A 59 2.13 -4.58 8.57
C THR A 59 3.53 -4.02 8.37
N GLY A 60 3.73 -2.72 8.51
CA GLY A 60 4.97 -2.06 8.16
C GLY A 60 5.21 -1.89 6.65
N SER A 61 4.26 -2.29 5.80
CA SER A 61 4.35 -2.08 4.35
C SER A 61 4.38 -0.59 4.01
N PRO A 62 5.02 -0.18 2.89
CA PRO A 62 5.08 1.23 2.50
C PRO A 62 3.70 1.87 2.36
N LEU A 63 3.57 3.10 2.87
CA LEU A 63 2.38 3.92 2.69
C LEU A 63 2.32 4.45 1.26
N THR A 64 1.14 4.44 0.65
CA THR A 64 0.90 5.00 -0.68
C THR A 64 -0.47 5.69 -0.76
N ASP A 65 -0.70 6.45 -1.83
CA ASP A 65 -1.97 7.07 -2.16
C ASP A 65 -2.51 7.98 -1.06
N VAL A 66 -1.63 8.84 -0.54
CA VAL A 66 -1.97 9.83 0.47
C VAL A 66 -1.46 11.22 0.11
N LYS A 67 -2.20 12.22 0.54
CA LYS A 67 -1.81 13.62 0.50
C LYS A 67 -1.47 14.08 1.91
N PHE A 68 -0.28 14.64 2.09
CA PHE A 68 0.11 15.35 3.29
C PHE A 68 -0.06 16.84 3.07
N THR A 69 -0.92 17.48 3.84
CA THR A 69 -1.08 18.93 3.85
C THR A 69 -0.52 19.48 5.15
N LEU A 70 0.51 20.34 5.05
CA LEU A 70 1.02 21.07 6.21
C LEU A 70 0.00 22.13 6.60
N VAL A 71 -0.59 22.01 7.80
CA VAL A 71 -1.66 22.91 8.28
C VAL A 71 -1.18 23.88 9.36
N ALA A 72 -0.14 23.51 10.10
CA ALA A 72 0.54 24.40 11.05
C ALA A 72 1.98 23.90 11.29
N GLY A 73 2.85 24.80 11.70
CA GLY A 73 4.20 24.49 12.15
C GLY A 73 4.76 25.64 12.98
N ARG A 74 5.69 25.32 13.88
CA ARG A 74 6.36 26.32 14.70
C ARG A 74 7.85 26.02 14.80
N ALA A 75 8.65 27.09 14.69
CA ALA A 75 10.06 27.11 14.97
C ALA A 75 10.35 28.08 16.11
N HIS A 76 11.45 27.87 16.83
CA HIS A 76 11.94 28.81 17.82
C HIS A 76 13.27 29.40 17.34
N LEU A 77 13.38 30.72 17.29
CA LEU A 77 14.52 31.44 16.72
C LEU A 77 15.91 31.00 17.23
N LYS A 78 16.00 30.54 18.49
CA LYS A 78 17.27 30.14 19.13
C LYS A 78 17.43 28.63 19.31
N HIS A 79 16.36 27.85 19.11
CA HIS A 79 16.32 26.45 19.54
C HIS A 79 15.82 25.51 18.44
N THR A 80 15.66 25.97 17.19
CA THR A 80 15.25 25.11 16.08
C THR A 80 16.42 24.84 15.17
N GLU A 81 16.72 23.57 14.99
CA GLU A 81 17.66 23.06 14.00
C GLU A 81 16.94 22.19 12.96
N GLY A 82 17.58 21.96 11.81
CA GLY A 82 16.96 21.17 10.73
C GLY A 82 16.56 19.74 11.16
N GLY A 83 17.36 19.13 12.03
CA GLY A 83 17.09 17.80 12.59
C GLY A 83 15.83 17.72 13.46
N ASP A 84 15.42 18.86 14.06
CA ASP A 84 14.24 18.92 14.93
C ASP A 84 12.95 18.76 14.09
N PHE A 85 12.91 19.42 12.93
CA PHE A 85 11.81 19.25 11.99
C PHE A 85 11.72 17.83 11.42
N ARG A 86 12.86 17.13 11.22
CA ARG A 86 12.86 15.73 10.85
C ARG A 86 12.12 14.89 11.87
N GLN A 87 12.45 15.02 13.15
CA GLN A 87 11.83 14.28 14.24
C GLN A 87 10.34 14.63 14.40
N ALA A 88 10.01 15.92 14.38
CA ALA A 88 8.63 16.39 14.48
C ALA A 88 7.77 15.87 13.32
N THR A 89 8.29 15.88 12.09
CA THR A 89 7.61 15.38 10.89
C THR A 89 7.33 13.88 11.00
N TYR A 90 8.32 13.07 11.37
CA TYR A 90 8.12 11.63 11.52
C TYR A 90 7.13 11.27 12.62
N ARG A 91 7.15 12.01 13.73
CA ARG A 91 6.17 11.85 14.81
C ARG A 91 4.76 12.24 14.36
N ALA A 92 4.63 13.34 13.58
CA ALA A 92 3.34 13.77 13.03
C ALA A 92 2.75 12.71 12.10
N VAL A 93 3.54 12.15 11.18
CA VAL A 93 3.11 11.06 10.28
C VAL A 93 2.67 9.85 11.08
N ARG A 94 3.53 9.34 11.99
CA ARG A 94 3.22 8.16 12.79
C ARG A 94 1.94 8.33 13.61
N GLN A 95 1.79 9.47 14.30
CA GLN A 95 0.60 9.75 15.09
C GLN A 95 -0.65 9.83 14.22
N GLY A 96 -0.56 10.48 13.05
CA GLY A 96 -1.68 10.56 12.11
C GLY A 96 -2.11 9.18 11.63
N LEU A 97 -1.16 8.32 11.26
CA LEU A 97 -1.45 6.94 10.81
C LEU A 97 -2.03 6.07 11.92
N MET A 98 -1.62 6.26 13.17
CA MET A 98 -2.21 5.54 14.32
C MET A 98 -3.67 5.93 14.61
N LEU A 99 -4.07 7.15 14.25
CA LEU A 99 -5.44 7.64 14.42
C LEU A 99 -6.33 7.36 13.21
N ALA A 100 -5.72 7.14 12.04
CA ALA A 100 -6.44 6.88 10.79
C ALA A 100 -6.89 5.42 10.69
N LYS A 101 -7.94 5.18 9.90
CA LYS A 101 -8.28 3.84 9.45
C LYS A 101 -7.39 3.48 8.25
N SER A 102 -6.48 2.55 8.46
CA SER A 102 -5.60 2.06 7.39
C SER A 102 -6.22 0.86 6.70
N GLN A 103 -5.99 0.73 5.40
CA GLN A 103 -6.37 -0.42 4.59
C GLN A 103 -5.13 -1.07 4.01
N LEU A 104 -4.99 -2.38 4.22
CA LEU A 104 -3.92 -3.15 3.59
C LEU A 104 -4.27 -3.40 2.12
N LEU A 105 -3.30 -3.17 1.25
CA LEU A 105 -3.40 -3.45 -0.19
C LEU A 105 -2.49 -4.61 -0.54
N GLU A 106 -2.90 -5.39 -1.54
CA GLU A 106 -2.10 -6.44 -2.14
C GLU A 106 -2.05 -6.31 -3.67
N PRO A 107 -1.00 -6.81 -4.33
CA PRO A 107 -0.92 -6.79 -5.78
C PRO A 107 -1.91 -7.79 -6.40
N TRP A 108 -2.46 -7.42 -7.55
CA TRP A 108 -3.39 -8.23 -8.32
C TRP A 108 -2.91 -8.43 -9.74
N TYR A 109 -3.21 -9.60 -10.32
CA TYR A 109 -3.07 -9.87 -11.74
C TYR A 109 -4.39 -9.63 -12.47
N ALA A 110 -4.31 -9.00 -13.64
CA ALA A 110 -5.25 -9.25 -14.73
C ALA A 110 -4.79 -10.53 -15.43
N PHE A 111 -5.70 -11.47 -15.62
CA PHE A 111 -5.39 -12.74 -16.26
C PHE A 111 -6.22 -12.98 -17.52
N ARG A 112 -5.64 -13.72 -18.45
CA ARG A 112 -6.32 -14.36 -19.58
C ARG A 112 -5.98 -15.84 -19.58
N LEU A 113 -6.98 -16.68 -19.36
CA LEU A 113 -6.85 -18.13 -19.28
C LEU A 113 -7.60 -18.78 -20.45
N GLU A 114 -6.87 -19.51 -21.27
CA GLU A 114 -7.41 -20.31 -22.35
C GLU A 114 -7.31 -21.79 -21.98
N VAL A 115 -8.44 -22.51 -21.99
CA VAL A 115 -8.50 -23.95 -21.65
C VAL A 115 -9.43 -24.70 -22.60
N PRO A 116 -9.24 -26.01 -22.78
CA PRO A 116 -10.25 -26.85 -23.44
C PRO A 116 -11.62 -26.69 -22.75
N VAL A 117 -12.71 -26.67 -23.53
CA VAL A 117 -14.08 -26.48 -23.02
C VAL A 117 -14.40 -27.47 -21.88
N GLU A 118 -13.91 -28.68 -21.95
CA GLU A 118 -14.06 -29.73 -20.93
C GLU A 118 -13.44 -29.35 -19.57
N ASN A 119 -12.47 -28.43 -19.55
CA ASN A 119 -11.78 -27.97 -18.34
C ASN A 119 -12.33 -26.65 -17.80
N LEU A 120 -13.29 -26.01 -18.49
CA LEU A 120 -13.81 -24.68 -18.13
C LEU A 120 -14.39 -24.64 -16.69
N GLY A 121 -15.22 -25.63 -16.35
CA GLY A 121 -15.84 -25.69 -15.02
C GLY A 121 -14.82 -25.77 -13.89
N ARG A 122 -13.73 -26.55 -14.10
CA ARG A 122 -12.62 -26.61 -13.15
C ARG A 122 -11.91 -25.26 -13.05
N ALA A 123 -11.58 -24.65 -14.17
CA ALA A 123 -10.92 -23.35 -14.21
C ALA A 123 -11.71 -22.27 -13.44
N MET A 124 -13.03 -22.20 -13.65
CA MET A 124 -13.91 -21.27 -12.93
C MET A 124 -13.88 -21.51 -11.42
N THR A 125 -13.96 -22.78 -11.00
CA THR A 125 -13.91 -23.15 -9.57
C THR A 125 -12.55 -22.81 -8.94
N ASP A 126 -11.45 -23.08 -9.67
CA ASP A 126 -10.11 -22.77 -9.18
C ASP A 126 -9.90 -21.26 -8.99
N ILE A 127 -10.36 -20.43 -9.96
CA ILE A 127 -10.28 -18.98 -9.87
C ILE A 127 -11.10 -18.45 -8.67
N GLN A 128 -12.30 -18.97 -8.44
CA GLN A 128 -13.12 -18.61 -7.28
C GLN A 128 -12.44 -18.98 -5.96
N ARG A 129 -11.85 -20.19 -5.88
CA ARG A 129 -11.08 -20.64 -4.72
C ARG A 129 -9.85 -19.76 -4.44
N MET A 130 -9.28 -19.16 -5.48
CA MET A 130 -8.16 -18.21 -5.40
C MET A 130 -8.61 -16.77 -5.09
N GLU A 131 -9.87 -16.55 -4.69
CA GLU A 131 -10.45 -15.23 -4.44
C GLU A 131 -10.40 -14.30 -5.68
N GLY A 132 -10.34 -14.89 -6.87
CA GLY A 132 -10.39 -14.17 -8.12
C GLY A 132 -11.82 -13.93 -8.61
N SER A 133 -11.93 -13.00 -9.53
CA SER A 133 -13.16 -12.72 -10.29
C SER A 133 -12.91 -12.89 -11.77
N PHE A 134 -13.94 -13.25 -12.52
CA PHE A 134 -13.84 -13.40 -13.97
C PHE A 134 -15.11 -12.89 -14.65
N ASP A 135 -14.94 -12.45 -15.89
CA ASP A 135 -16.03 -12.08 -16.78
C ASP A 135 -16.71 -13.33 -17.35
N PRO A 136 -17.92 -13.24 -17.93
CA PRO A 136 -18.54 -14.37 -18.58
C PRO A 136 -17.60 -15.02 -19.60
N PRO A 137 -17.45 -16.39 -19.56
CA PRO A 137 -16.51 -17.08 -20.43
C PRO A 137 -16.89 -16.95 -21.90
N GLU A 138 -15.89 -16.73 -22.74
CA GLU A 138 -16.03 -16.82 -24.18
C GLU A 138 -15.73 -18.25 -24.61
N SER A 139 -16.76 -18.98 -25.06
CA SER A 139 -16.62 -20.38 -25.46
C SER A 139 -16.62 -20.53 -27.00
N GLY A 140 -15.52 -21.10 -27.52
CA GLY A 140 -15.45 -21.58 -28.89
C GLY A 140 -15.85 -23.06 -29.00
N ALA A 141 -15.57 -23.68 -30.12
CA ALA A 141 -15.89 -25.10 -30.34
C ALA A 141 -15.02 -26.07 -29.51
N GLU A 142 -13.75 -25.76 -29.32
CA GLU A 142 -12.77 -26.62 -28.64
C GLU A 142 -12.15 -25.96 -27.41
N THR A 143 -12.05 -24.63 -27.39
CA THR A 143 -11.42 -23.85 -26.33
C THR A 143 -12.37 -22.81 -25.74
N ALA A 144 -12.22 -22.52 -24.47
CA ALA A 144 -12.88 -21.44 -23.77
C ALA A 144 -11.84 -20.48 -23.20
N THR A 145 -12.18 -19.19 -23.20
CA THR A 145 -11.35 -18.11 -22.64
C THR A 145 -12.05 -17.51 -21.43
N LEU A 146 -11.30 -17.39 -20.33
CA LEU A 146 -11.68 -16.65 -19.15
C LEU A 146 -10.74 -15.45 -18.97
N THR A 147 -11.31 -14.27 -18.79
CA THR A 147 -10.58 -13.06 -18.41
C THR A 147 -11.06 -12.58 -17.05
N GLY A 148 -10.17 -11.95 -16.29
CA GLY A 148 -10.55 -11.47 -14.98
C GLY A 148 -9.35 -11.03 -14.15
N PHE A 149 -9.55 -11.02 -12.83
CA PHE A 149 -8.56 -10.54 -11.88
C PHE A 149 -8.44 -11.50 -10.70
N ALA A 150 -7.22 -11.67 -10.19
CA ALA A 150 -6.97 -12.45 -8.97
C ALA A 150 -5.76 -11.93 -8.19
N PRO A 151 -5.71 -12.16 -6.86
CA PRO A 151 -4.56 -11.81 -6.05
C PRO A 151 -3.29 -12.54 -6.52
N VAL A 152 -2.17 -11.82 -6.56
CA VAL A 152 -0.86 -12.42 -6.92
C VAL A 152 -0.51 -13.57 -5.97
N SER A 153 -0.82 -13.41 -4.68
CA SER A 153 -0.50 -14.38 -3.63
C SER A 153 -1.11 -15.76 -3.88
N THR A 154 -2.35 -15.81 -4.38
CA THR A 154 -3.10 -17.05 -4.61
C THR A 154 -2.86 -17.64 -6.02
N MET A 155 -2.59 -16.78 -7.01
CA MET A 155 -2.46 -17.21 -8.42
C MET A 155 -1.02 -17.55 -8.82
N ARG A 156 -0.03 -17.32 -7.99
CA ARG A 156 1.39 -17.46 -8.32
C ARG A 156 1.79 -18.85 -8.86
N SER A 157 1.23 -19.90 -8.30
CA SER A 157 1.52 -21.30 -8.70
C SER A 157 0.57 -21.85 -9.76
N TYR A 158 -0.53 -21.17 -10.03
CA TYR A 158 -1.60 -21.65 -10.88
C TYR A 158 -1.20 -21.94 -12.34
N PRO A 159 -0.23 -21.23 -12.97
CA PRO A 159 0.24 -21.58 -14.31
C PRO A 159 0.70 -23.02 -14.44
N MET A 160 1.38 -23.57 -13.41
CA MET A 160 1.81 -24.98 -13.42
C MET A 160 0.63 -25.95 -13.30
N GLU A 161 -0.38 -25.59 -12.51
CA GLU A 161 -1.60 -26.38 -12.35
C GLU A 161 -2.38 -26.44 -13.68
N VAL A 162 -2.51 -25.29 -14.39
CA VAL A 162 -3.15 -25.18 -15.69
C VAL A 162 -2.50 -26.15 -16.68
N VAL A 163 -1.18 -26.14 -16.82
CA VAL A 163 -0.43 -27.05 -17.69
C VAL A 163 -0.72 -28.52 -17.34
N SER A 164 -0.75 -28.83 -16.04
CA SER A 164 -0.95 -30.19 -15.54
C SER A 164 -2.34 -30.74 -15.92
N TYR A 165 -3.43 -30.06 -15.50
CA TYR A 165 -4.78 -30.59 -15.68
C TYR A 165 -5.27 -30.49 -17.13
N THR A 166 -4.74 -29.56 -17.94
CA THR A 166 -5.07 -29.45 -19.37
C THR A 166 -4.17 -30.32 -20.24
N ARG A 167 -3.19 -31.02 -19.68
CA ARG A 167 -2.15 -31.79 -20.39
C ARG A 167 -1.39 -30.92 -21.40
N GLY A 168 -1.04 -29.70 -21.00
CA GLY A 168 -0.31 -28.74 -21.83
C GLY A 168 -1.14 -28.00 -22.88
N ARG A 169 -2.46 -28.21 -22.93
CA ARG A 169 -3.35 -27.54 -23.92
C ARG A 169 -3.87 -26.18 -23.41
N GLY A 170 -3.73 -25.88 -22.10
CA GLY A 170 -4.13 -24.62 -21.51
C GLY A 170 -3.01 -23.58 -21.54
N HIS A 171 -3.40 -22.34 -21.67
CA HIS A 171 -2.48 -21.20 -21.61
C HIS A 171 -2.99 -20.13 -20.66
N LEU A 172 -2.13 -19.67 -19.73
CA LEU A 172 -2.43 -18.61 -18.78
C LEU A 172 -1.45 -17.44 -18.97
N SER A 173 -1.98 -16.28 -19.31
CA SER A 173 -1.25 -15.02 -19.38
C SER A 173 -1.59 -14.17 -18.16
N LEU A 174 -0.58 -13.61 -17.50
CA LEU A 174 -0.69 -12.79 -16.29
C LEU A 174 -0.03 -11.43 -16.51
N THR A 175 -0.74 -10.36 -16.16
CA THR A 175 -0.24 -8.99 -16.21
C THR A 175 -0.54 -8.32 -14.87
N LEU A 176 0.43 -7.63 -14.28
CA LEU A 176 0.21 -6.90 -13.03
C LEU A 176 -0.81 -5.76 -13.25
N ASP A 177 -1.91 -5.77 -12.49
CA ASP A 177 -3.00 -4.78 -12.58
C ASP A 177 -2.92 -3.72 -11.45
N GLY A 178 -1.84 -3.70 -10.68
CA GLY A 178 -1.66 -2.81 -9.55
C GLY A 178 -2.13 -3.40 -8.22
N TYR A 179 -2.56 -2.55 -7.31
CA TYR A 179 -2.89 -2.94 -5.93
C TYR A 179 -4.38 -2.76 -5.65
N ARG A 180 -4.98 -3.70 -4.90
CA ARG A 180 -6.38 -3.67 -4.45
C ARG A 180 -6.46 -4.02 -2.96
N PRO A 181 -7.61 -3.78 -2.29
CA PRO A 181 -7.79 -4.22 -0.90
C PRO A 181 -7.42 -5.69 -0.72
N CYS A 182 -6.62 -5.97 0.31
CA CYS A 182 -6.15 -7.32 0.61
C CYS A 182 -7.33 -8.21 1.02
N HIS A 183 -7.48 -9.39 0.36
CA HIS A 183 -8.59 -10.31 0.59
C HIS A 183 -8.55 -10.94 1.98
N ASN A 184 -7.36 -11.18 2.53
CA ASN A 184 -7.14 -11.79 3.85
C ASN A 184 -6.41 -10.85 4.83
N ALA A 185 -6.75 -9.55 4.83
CA ALA A 185 -6.04 -8.52 5.60
C ALA A 185 -5.90 -8.84 7.10
N GLN A 186 -6.91 -9.46 7.73
CA GLN A 186 -6.86 -9.83 9.15
C GLN A 186 -5.79 -10.89 9.43
N GLU A 187 -5.69 -11.90 8.58
CA GLU A 187 -4.68 -12.95 8.69
C GLU A 187 -3.27 -12.39 8.50
N ALA A 188 -3.08 -11.57 7.45
CA ALA A 188 -1.81 -10.92 7.16
C ALA A 188 -1.31 -10.04 8.30
N VAL A 189 -2.20 -9.27 8.94
CA VAL A 189 -1.88 -8.43 10.11
C VAL A 189 -1.53 -9.31 11.32
N SER A 190 -2.30 -10.34 11.60
CA SER A 190 -2.05 -11.26 12.72
C SER A 190 -0.71 -11.97 12.56
N TYR A 191 -0.39 -12.44 11.37
CA TYR A 191 0.90 -13.09 11.07
C TYR A 191 2.09 -12.16 11.28
N THR A 192 1.96 -10.90 10.87
CA THR A 192 3.01 -9.88 11.05
C THR A 192 3.27 -9.60 12.52
N HIS A 193 2.21 -9.50 13.33
CA HIS A 193 2.34 -9.29 14.77
C HIS A 193 2.98 -10.49 15.49
N LEU A 194 2.64 -11.72 15.11
CA LEU A 194 3.26 -12.94 15.66
C LEU A 194 4.77 -12.98 15.39
N ARG A 195 5.20 -12.71 14.14
CA ARG A 195 6.63 -12.66 13.80
C ARG A 195 7.38 -11.55 14.52
N ALA A 196 6.76 -10.40 14.75
CA ALA A 196 7.38 -9.32 15.52
C ALA A 196 7.67 -9.74 16.98
N HIS A 197 6.82 -10.57 17.58
CA HIS A 197 7.05 -11.13 18.92
C HIS A 197 8.13 -12.21 18.94
N GLU A 198 8.22 -13.05 17.91
CA GLU A 198 9.26 -14.09 17.82
C GLU A 198 10.67 -13.52 17.63
N THR A 199 10.81 -12.38 16.96
CA THR A 199 12.11 -11.72 16.72
C THR A 199 12.60 -10.88 17.91
N THR A 200 11.79 -10.67 18.95
CA THR A 200 12.13 -9.92 20.15
C THR A 200 12.47 -10.79 21.37
N LEU A 201 12.54 -12.11 21.22
CA LEU A 201 13.04 -13.00 22.25
C LEU A 201 14.59 -12.99 22.24
N PRO A 202 15.24 -12.80 23.40
CA PRO A 202 16.70 -12.70 23.52
C PRO A 202 17.42 -14.00 23.17
#